data_bcaf15d69a35a89367c159396a05d71b
#
_entry.id   bcaf15d69a35a89367c159396a05d71b
#
_cell.length_a   1.000
_cell.length_b   1.000
_cell.length_c   1.000
_cell.angle_alpha   90.00
_cell.angle_beta   90.00
_cell.angle_gamma   90.00
#
_symmetry.space_group_name_H-M   'P 1'
#
loop_
_entity.id
_entity.type
_entity.pdbx_description
1 polymer ?
#
loop_
_entity_poly.entity_id
_entity_poly.type
_entity_poly.pdbx_seq_one_letter_code
_entity_poly.pdbx_strand_id
1 'polypeptide(L)'
;LKSERSLGKRAGTDVWTIEFQVDASELPFEYSYALRDGDDVVEDARGARECSLSDDGDVANAVERRLIHRDGVFTHGGVWKGSGMARPVFSVRTAQSVGCGDFVDLRQMVDFASTTGMSVVQVLPVNDTCVYGTFWDSYPYSSLSVHALHVMYLRVQELSGVTAELAEEIEAARVALDLKEIDYEATVKEKLSFARRAYYTDGEKVLASDDFQTFYKANESWLRPYGVFCVLRDLFGTAEHWRWGVFATFSKEILDKIDCPGGDLYESTRFFFYLQYNLHTQLVTTAQYAKSKGV
;
A
#
# COMPACT_ATOMS: atom_id res chain seq x y z
N LEU A 1 30.92 29.49 -20.01
CA LEU A 1 29.92 29.91 -19.02
C LEU A 1 28.86 28.83 -18.93
N LYS A 2 28.78 28.11 -17.79
CA LYS A 2 27.66 27.17 -17.53
C LYS A 2 26.43 28.00 -17.17
N SER A 3 25.45 28.08 -18.04
CA SER A 3 24.17 28.71 -17.75
C SER A 3 23.10 27.61 -17.60
N GLU A 4 22.42 27.60 -16.46
CA GLU A 4 21.27 26.72 -16.24
C GLU A 4 20.00 27.38 -16.80
N ARG A 5 19.16 26.58 -17.48
CA ARG A 5 17.88 27.03 -18.04
C ARG A 5 16.79 25.99 -17.78
N SER A 6 15.59 26.43 -17.42
CA SER A 6 14.48 25.54 -17.11
C SER A 6 13.68 25.19 -18.37
N LEU A 7 13.36 23.91 -18.53
CA LEU A 7 12.41 23.43 -19.54
C LEU A 7 10.98 23.66 -19.06
N GLY A 8 10.08 24.03 -19.98
CA GLY A 8 8.65 24.12 -19.73
C GLY A 8 7.90 22.92 -20.31
N LYS A 9 6.91 22.39 -19.59
CA LYS A 9 6.04 21.32 -20.10
C LYS A 9 5.07 21.91 -21.13
N ARG A 10 5.01 21.32 -22.32
CA ARG A 10 4.06 21.72 -23.35
C ARG A 10 2.65 21.26 -22.96
N ALA A 11 1.68 22.17 -22.96
CA ALA A 11 0.30 21.89 -22.57
C ALA A 11 -0.30 20.70 -23.33
N GLY A 12 -0.93 19.80 -22.59
CA GLY A 12 -1.58 18.59 -23.13
C GLY A 12 -0.62 17.47 -23.59
N THR A 13 0.67 17.57 -23.28
CA THR A 13 1.68 16.55 -23.67
C THR A 13 2.63 16.26 -22.51
N ASP A 14 3.42 15.18 -22.62
CA ASP A 14 4.56 14.89 -21.75
C ASP A 14 5.89 15.38 -22.32
N VAL A 15 5.84 16.34 -23.26
CA VAL A 15 7.01 16.92 -23.90
C VAL A 15 7.44 18.17 -23.13
N TRP A 16 8.71 18.22 -22.75
CA TRP A 16 9.34 19.38 -22.13
C TRP A 16 10.17 20.11 -23.17
N THR A 17 10.03 21.43 -23.26
CA THR A 17 10.67 22.26 -24.28
C THR A 17 11.29 23.48 -23.69
N ILE A 18 12.35 23.97 -24.33
CA ILE A 18 12.92 25.28 -24.13
C ILE A 18 13.26 25.88 -25.51
N GLU A 19 13.05 27.18 -25.66
CA GLU A 19 13.44 27.93 -26.84
C GLU A 19 14.30 29.10 -26.40
N PHE A 20 15.45 29.28 -27.02
CA PHE A 20 16.35 30.37 -26.75
C PHE A 20 17.17 30.75 -27.99
N GLN A 21 17.65 31.96 -28.03
CA GLN A 21 18.51 32.44 -29.11
C GLN A 21 19.99 32.27 -28.72
N VAL A 22 20.79 31.86 -29.70
CA VAL A 22 22.24 31.66 -29.58
C VAL A 22 22.90 32.37 -30.75
N ASP A 23 24.00 33.06 -30.49
CA ASP A 23 24.83 33.61 -31.56
C ASP A 23 25.54 32.48 -32.32
N ALA A 24 25.64 32.59 -33.64
CA ALA A 24 26.31 31.56 -34.45
C ALA A 24 27.80 31.36 -34.06
N SER A 25 28.43 32.37 -33.47
CA SER A 25 29.80 32.29 -32.95
C SER A 25 29.91 31.45 -31.66
N GLU A 26 28.81 31.17 -30.97
CA GLU A 26 28.76 30.31 -29.78
C GLU A 26 28.60 28.83 -30.11
N LEU A 27 28.44 28.49 -31.38
CA LEU A 27 28.35 27.10 -31.85
C LEU A 27 29.73 26.55 -32.27
N PRO A 28 29.99 25.24 -32.04
CA PRO A 28 29.18 24.30 -31.31
C PRO A 28 29.21 24.50 -29.78
N PHE A 29 28.15 24.12 -29.09
CA PHE A 29 28.15 24.06 -27.63
C PHE A 29 27.64 22.71 -27.11
N GLU A 30 28.13 22.31 -25.94
CA GLU A 30 27.66 21.14 -25.24
C GLU A 30 26.58 21.50 -24.24
N TYR A 31 25.58 20.60 -24.08
CA TYR A 31 24.53 20.71 -23.08
C TYR A 31 24.16 19.34 -22.52
N SER A 32 23.64 19.33 -21.32
CA SER A 32 23.08 18.12 -20.66
C SER A 32 21.77 18.47 -19.99
N TYR A 33 20.99 17.45 -19.70
CA TYR A 33 19.75 17.60 -18.94
C TYR A 33 19.95 17.16 -17.50
N ALA A 34 19.30 17.86 -16.60
CA ALA A 34 19.20 17.47 -15.20
C ALA A 34 17.77 17.69 -14.69
N LEU A 35 17.31 16.79 -13.82
CA LEU A 35 16.10 16.96 -13.03
C LEU A 35 16.50 17.47 -11.65
N ARG A 36 15.87 18.56 -11.19
CA ARG A 36 16.09 19.11 -9.85
C ARG A 36 14.82 18.96 -9.02
N ASP A 37 14.97 18.38 -7.83
CA ASP A 37 13.91 18.28 -6.81
C ASP A 37 14.49 18.81 -5.48
N GLY A 38 14.19 20.06 -5.15
CA GLY A 38 14.84 20.77 -4.06
C GLY A 38 16.35 20.90 -4.27
N ASP A 39 17.14 20.36 -3.35
CA ASP A 39 18.61 20.33 -3.41
C ASP A 39 19.17 19.14 -4.18
N ASP A 40 18.33 18.14 -4.48
CA ASP A 40 18.73 16.95 -5.24
C ASP A 40 18.77 17.26 -6.73
N VAL A 41 19.88 16.89 -7.37
CA VAL A 41 20.10 17.04 -8.82
C VAL A 41 20.43 15.68 -9.43
N VAL A 42 19.61 15.25 -10.37
CA VAL A 42 19.81 14.01 -11.13
C VAL A 42 20.12 14.35 -12.57
N GLU A 43 21.30 13.97 -13.04
CA GLU A 43 21.72 14.18 -14.43
C GLU A 43 21.19 13.09 -15.36
N ASP A 44 20.96 13.45 -16.64
CA ASP A 44 20.62 12.47 -17.69
C ASP A 44 21.79 11.50 -17.91
N ALA A 45 21.53 10.21 -17.77
CA ALA A 45 22.54 9.15 -17.91
C ALA A 45 23.21 9.10 -19.30
N ARG A 46 22.62 9.73 -20.30
CA ARG A 46 23.20 9.81 -21.65
C ARG A 46 24.30 10.86 -21.75
N GLY A 47 24.53 11.64 -20.70
CA GLY A 47 25.59 12.62 -20.63
C GLY A 47 25.40 13.84 -21.52
N ALA A 48 26.51 14.51 -21.81
CA ALA A 48 26.53 15.72 -22.64
C ALA A 48 26.20 15.43 -24.11
N ARG A 49 25.51 16.37 -24.73
CA ARG A 49 25.17 16.42 -26.15
C ARG A 49 25.74 17.66 -26.78
N GLU A 50 25.99 17.59 -28.06
CA GLU A 50 26.51 18.76 -28.83
C GLU A 50 25.39 19.35 -29.69
N CYS A 51 25.30 20.67 -29.68
CA CYS A 51 24.54 21.44 -30.64
C CYS A 51 25.49 22.08 -31.62
N SER A 52 25.47 21.66 -32.88
CA SER A 52 26.27 22.18 -33.95
C SER A 52 25.43 22.55 -35.17
N LEU A 53 25.95 23.42 -36.03
CA LEU A 53 25.34 23.66 -37.33
C LEU A 53 25.72 22.52 -38.29
N SER A 54 24.75 21.85 -38.87
CA SER A 54 25.01 20.94 -39.98
C SER A 54 25.38 21.74 -41.20
N ASP A 55 26.41 21.28 -41.94
CA ASP A 55 26.90 21.89 -43.18
C ASP A 55 25.98 21.62 -44.39
N ASP A 56 24.67 21.57 -44.23
CA ASP A 56 23.75 21.43 -45.36
C ASP A 56 23.68 22.74 -46.15
N GLY A 57 24.46 22.79 -47.13
CA GLY A 57 25.02 23.72 -48.10
C GLY A 57 24.17 24.85 -48.68
N ASP A 58 22.96 25.20 -48.27
CA ASP A 58 22.10 26.13 -49.01
C ASP A 58 21.58 27.34 -48.22
N VAL A 59 22.23 27.71 -47.08
CA VAL A 59 21.71 28.78 -46.20
C VAL A 59 22.75 29.85 -45.84
N ALA A 60 23.66 30.16 -46.77
CA ALA A 60 24.74 31.12 -46.53
C ALA A 60 24.28 32.56 -46.23
N ASN A 61 22.99 32.91 -46.43
CA ASN A 61 22.45 34.25 -46.29
C ASN A 61 21.25 34.37 -45.33
N ALA A 62 20.96 33.36 -44.50
CA ALA A 62 19.85 33.48 -43.54
C ALA A 62 20.28 34.33 -42.34
N VAL A 63 19.49 35.35 -42.02
CA VAL A 63 19.68 36.24 -40.86
C VAL A 63 19.35 35.47 -39.55
N GLU A 64 18.47 34.46 -39.62
CA GLU A 64 18.01 33.67 -38.49
C GLU A 64 17.77 32.23 -38.92
N ARG A 65 18.21 31.24 -38.09
CA ARG A 65 17.97 29.82 -38.30
C ARG A 65 17.32 29.23 -37.07
N ARG A 66 16.34 28.37 -37.28
CA ARG A 66 15.69 27.60 -36.20
C ARG A 66 16.20 26.17 -36.18
N LEU A 67 16.95 25.80 -35.15
CA LEU A 67 17.40 24.44 -34.90
C LEU A 67 16.39 23.74 -33.96
N ILE A 68 15.95 22.55 -34.34
CA ILE A 68 15.04 21.74 -33.50
C ILE A 68 15.74 20.45 -33.13
N HIS A 69 16.18 20.34 -31.88
CA HIS A 69 16.74 19.13 -31.31
C HIS A 69 15.65 18.30 -30.65
N ARG A 70 15.60 17.00 -30.96
CA ARG A 70 14.68 16.03 -30.36
C ARG A 70 15.48 14.96 -29.65
N ASP A 71 15.82 15.18 -28.40
CA ASP A 71 16.74 14.35 -27.64
C ASP A 71 16.10 13.10 -27.03
N GLY A 72 14.82 12.87 -27.30
CA GLY A 72 14.10 11.70 -26.81
C GLY A 72 13.72 11.81 -25.34
N VAL A 73 13.78 10.72 -24.61
CA VAL A 73 13.34 10.62 -23.23
C VAL A 73 14.50 10.92 -22.29
N PHE A 74 14.25 11.69 -21.20
CA PHE A 74 15.20 11.82 -20.11
C PHE A 74 15.50 10.43 -19.52
N THR A 75 16.76 10.08 -19.39
CA THR A 75 17.17 8.80 -18.85
C THR A 75 17.78 9.02 -17.46
N HIS A 76 17.03 8.61 -16.44
CA HIS A 76 17.53 8.61 -15.07
C HIS A 76 18.78 7.73 -14.97
N GLY A 77 19.82 8.28 -14.37
CA GLY A 77 21.11 7.61 -14.26
C GLY A 77 21.05 6.34 -13.42
N GLY A 78 21.51 5.26 -14.01
CA GLY A 78 21.64 3.97 -13.35
C GLY A 78 20.35 3.16 -13.35
N VAL A 79 20.38 1.99 -13.98
CA VAL A 79 19.36 0.95 -13.72
C VAL A 79 19.51 0.58 -12.25
N TRP A 80 18.47 0.85 -11.44
CA TRP A 80 18.46 0.34 -10.07
C TRP A 80 18.65 -1.17 -10.10
N LYS A 81 19.63 -1.65 -9.37
CA LYS A 81 19.92 -3.07 -9.23
C LYS A 81 19.73 -3.44 -7.77
N GLY A 82 18.84 -4.35 -7.52
CA GLY A 82 18.57 -4.87 -6.19
C GLY A 82 18.28 -6.35 -6.24
N SER A 83 18.49 -7.02 -5.14
CA SER A 83 18.05 -8.40 -4.91
C SER A 83 16.95 -8.39 -3.86
N GLY A 84 16.08 -9.38 -3.88
CA GLY A 84 15.01 -9.51 -2.92
C GLY A 84 14.43 -10.91 -2.90
N MET A 85 13.44 -11.09 -2.02
CA MET A 85 12.68 -12.33 -1.92
C MET A 85 11.20 -12.07 -2.02
N ALA A 86 10.46 -13.02 -2.58
CA ALA A 86 9.01 -13.01 -2.64
C ALA A 86 8.46 -14.12 -1.75
N ARG A 87 7.60 -13.76 -0.79
CA ARG A 87 6.95 -14.72 0.13
C ARG A 87 5.52 -14.28 0.46
N PRO A 88 4.56 -15.20 0.56
CA PRO A 88 3.27 -14.89 1.15
C PRO A 88 3.43 -14.64 2.65
N VAL A 89 2.74 -13.62 3.19
CA VAL A 89 2.80 -13.28 4.61
C VAL A 89 2.45 -14.48 5.49
N PHE A 90 1.39 -15.23 5.15
CA PHE A 90 0.96 -16.40 5.92
C PHE A 90 2.04 -17.47 6.08
N SER A 91 3.03 -17.55 5.19
CA SER A 91 4.12 -18.53 5.27
C SER A 91 5.28 -18.10 6.16
N VAL A 92 5.34 -16.84 6.57
CA VAL A 92 6.40 -16.30 7.43
C VAL A 92 6.02 -16.57 8.89
N ARG A 93 6.19 -17.81 9.33
CA ARG A 93 5.81 -18.22 10.68
C ARG A 93 6.97 -18.05 11.64
N THR A 94 6.67 -17.54 12.84
CA THR A 94 7.60 -17.41 13.96
C THR A 94 7.03 -18.14 15.18
N ALA A 95 7.79 -18.16 16.27
CA ALA A 95 7.30 -18.72 17.54
C ALA A 95 6.09 -17.94 18.13
N GLN A 96 5.78 -16.75 17.60
CA GLN A 96 4.67 -15.93 18.07
C GLN A 96 3.43 -16.00 17.17
N SER A 97 3.52 -16.65 16.00
CA SER A 97 2.44 -16.73 15.04
C SER A 97 1.28 -17.56 15.58
N VAL A 98 0.05 -17.07 15.45
CA VAL A 98 -1.19 -17.81 15.73
C VAL A 98 -1.70 -18.40 14.42
N GLY A 99 -1.44 -19.68 14.20
CA GLY A 99 -1.85 -20.46 13.02
C GLY A 99 -1.08 -20.13 11.74
N CYS A 100 -0.86 -18.87 11.41
CA CYS A 100 -0.13 -18.43 10.23
C CYS A 100 0.71 -17.18 10.53
N GLY A 101 1.64 -16.84 9.63
CA GLY A 101 2.40 -15.59 9.70
C GLY A 101 1.51 -14.36 9.57
N ASP A 102 1.89 -13.29 10.23
CA ASP A 102 1.18 -12.01 10.28
C ASP A 102 2.07 -10.81 9.94
N PHE A 103 1.53 -9.59 10.01
CA PHE A 103 2.28 -8.38 9.63
C PHE A 103 3.49 -8.11 10.52
N VAL A 104 3.46 -8.53 11.79
CA VAL A 104 4.60 -8.35 12.70
C VAL A 104 5.70 -9.37 12.40
N ASP A 105 5.33 -10.59 12.01
CA ASP A 105 6.28 -11.63 11.62
C ASP A 105 7.15 -11.22 10.42
N LEU A 106 6.62 -10.38 9.53
CA LEU A 106 7.39 -9.83 8.39
C LEU A 106 8.68 -9.11 8.82
N ARG A 107 8.75 -8.59 10.05
CA ARG A 107 9.96 -7.93 10.54
C ARG A 107 11.16 -8.86 10.55
N GLN A 108 10.96 -10.17 10.82
CA GLN A 108 12.05 -11.16 10.73
C GLN A 108 12.53 -11.35 9.28
N MET A 109 11.64 -11.28 8.30
CA MET A 109 12.02 -11.32 6.89
C MET A 109 12.78 -10.05 6.48
N VAL A 110 12.40 -8.90 7.03
CA VAL A 110 13.13 -7.64 6.84
C VAL A 110 14.54 -7.73 7.42
N ASP A 111 14.68 -8.24 8.65
CA ASP A 111 15.99 -8.44 9.28
C ASP A 111 16.87 -9.38 8.46
N PHE A 112 16.30 -10.48 7.97
CA PHE A 112 17.01 -11.41 7.09
C PHE A 112 17.45 -10.72 5.79
N ALA A 113 16.54 -9.97 5.13
CA ALA A 113 16.85 -9.24 3.90
C ALA A 113 17.98 -8.22 4.12
N SER A 114 17.86 -7.40 5.17
CA SER A 114 18.88 -6.41 5.53
C SER A 114 20.25 -7.05 5.80
N THR A 115 20.28 -8.16 6.55
CA THR A 115 21.53 -8.85 6.92
C THR A 115 22.21 -9.50 5.71
N THR A 116 21.44 -9.93 4.72
CA THR A 116 21.94 -10.59 3.49
C THR A 116 22.16 -9.61 2.32
N GLY A 117 21.99 -8.30 2.55
CA GLY A 117 22.19 -7.28 1.52
C GLY A 117 21.07 -7.24 0.48
N MET A 118 19.91 -7.80 0.77
CA MET A 118 18.70 -7.67 -0.08
C MET A 118 18.01 -6.35 0.22
N SER A 119 17.42 -5.74 -0.81
CA SER A 119 16.76 -4.44 -0.73
C SER A 119 15.23 -4.52 -0.87
N VAL A 120 14.68 -5.71 -1.09
CA VAL A 120 13.24 -5.90 -1.32
C VAL A 120 12.72 -7.16 -0.65
N VAL A 121 11.62 -7.02 0.06
CA VAL A 121 10.74 -8.12 0.46
C VAL A 121 9.40 -7.93 -0.25
N GLN A 122 9.10 -8.79 -1.21
CA GLN A 122 7.82 -8.80 -1.91
C GLN A 122 6.85 -9.75 -1.21
N VAL A 123 5.64 -9.29 -0.94
CA VAL A 123 4.55 -10.11 -0.39
C VAL A 123 3.47 -10.36 -1.44
N LEU A 124 2.73 -11.45 -1.32
CA LEU A 124 1.50 -11.66 -2.09
C LEU A 124 0.40 -10.71 -1.60
N PRO A 125 -0.73 -10.57 -2.34
CA PRO A 125 -1.84 -9.74 -1.88
C PRO A 125 -2.28 -10.09 -0.46
N VAL A 126 -2.54 -9.07 0.34
CA VAL A 126 -2.88 -9.19 1.78
C VAL A 126 -4.30 -8.71 2.07
N ASN A 127 -5.07 -8.48 1.02
CA ASN A 127 -6.42 -7.97 1.10
C ASN A 127 -7.42 -9.04 1.56
N ASP A 128 -8.57 -8.58 2.07
CA ASP A 128 -9.64 -9.47 2.55
C ASP A 128 -10.26 -10.29 1.42
N THR A 129 -10.33 -11.61 1.62
CA THR A 129 -10.91 -12.60 0.71
C THR A 129 -12.08 -13.37 1.34
N CYS A 130 -12.55 -12.96 2.53
CA CYS A 130 -13.56 -13.69 3.32
C CYS A 130 -14.97 -13.64 2.70
N VAL A 131 -15.28 -14.58 1.83
CA VAL A 131 -16.59 -14.73 1.17
C VAL A 131 -17.47 -15.71 1.93
N TYR A 132 -16.98 -16.93 2.18
CA TYR A 132 -17.73 -18.05 2.75
C TYR A 132 -17.25 -18.44 4.16
N GLY A 133 -16.12 -17.91 4.62
CA GLY A 133 -15.48 -18.31 5.87
C GLY A 133 -14.87 -19.72 5.82
N THR A 134 -14.55 -20.23 4.63
CA THR A 134 -14.02 -21.58 4.40
C THR A 134 -12.64 -21.53 3.73
N PHE A 135 -11.99 -22.68 3.62
CA PHE A 135 -10.70 -22.82 2.94
C PHE A 135 -10.68 -22.23 1.51
N TRP A 136 -11.81 -22.20 0.81
CA TRP A 136 -11.91 -21.59 -0.52
C TRP A 136 -11.57 -20.09 -0.55
N ASP A 137 -11.67 -19.41 0.60
CA ASP A 137 -11.32 -18.00 0.76
C ASP A 137 -9.79 -17.78 0.96
N SER A 138 -9.01 -18.86 1.05
CA SER A 138 -7.57 -18.77 1.30
C SER A 138 -6.76 -18.26 0.11
N TYR A 139 -7.37 -18.13 -1.08
CA TYR A 139 -6.69 -17.69 -2.31
C TYR A 139 -6.50 -16.18 -2.33
N PRO A 140 -5.26 -15.65 -2.20
CA PRO A 140 -5.01 -14.24 -1.95
C PRO A 140 -5.33 -13.30 -3.11
N TYR A 141 -5.54 -13.85 -4.32
CA TYR A 141 -5.86 -13.06 -5.51
C TYR A 141 -7.36 -12.84 -5.73
N SER A 142 -8.23 -13.43 -4.90
CA SER A 142 -9.69 -13.28 -4.97
C SER A 142 -10.21 -12.28 -3.93
N SER A 143 -9.59 -11.10 -3.84
CA SER A 143 -9.94 -10.10 -2.83
C SER A 143 -11.32 -9.49 -3.06
N LEU A 144 -12.06 -9.28 -1.97
CA LEU A 144 -13.34 -8.55 -1.94
C LEU A 144 -13.16 -7.04 -2.04
N SER A 145 -12.03 -6.55 -1.59
CA SER A 145 -11.70 -5.13 -1.57
C SER A 145 -10.22 -4.93 -1.87
N VAL A 146 -9.90 -3.88 -2.62
CA VAL A 146 -8.52 -3.46 -2.86
C VAL A 146 -7.92 -2.66 -1.69
N HIS A 147 -8.72 -2.33 -0.70
CA HIS A 147 -8.31 -1.53 0.46
C HIS A 147 -8.28 -2.35 1.76
N ALA A 148 -9.33 -3.14 2.01
CA ALA A 148 -9.47 -3.86 3.27
C ALA A 148 -8.45 -5.00 3.38
N LEU A 149 -7.85 -5.12 4.58
CA LEU A 149 -6.84 -6.11 4.89
C LEU A 149 -7.48 -7.35 5.53
N HIS A 150 -6.90 -8.52 5.25
CA HIS A 150 -7.39 -9.78 5.75
C HIS A 150 -7.03 -10.00 7.22
N VAL A 151 -8.01 -10.39 8.04
CA VAL A 151 -7.85 -10.60 9.49
C VAL A 151 -6.80 -11.64 9.86
N MET A 152 -6.53 -12.63 8.99
CA MET A 152 -5.50 -13.64 9.25
C MET A 152 -4.10 -13.05 9.47
N TYR A 153 -3.85 -11.83 8.97
CA TYR A 153 -2.57 -11.15 9.13
C TYR A 153 -2.47 -10.27 10.38
N LEU A 154 -3.52 -10.25 11.23
CA LEU A 154 -3.52 -9.52 12.49
C LEU A 154 -2.67 -10.23 13.54
N ARG A 155 -1.76 -9.50 14.20
CA ARG A 155 -1.12 -9.91 15.45
C ARG A 155 -2.08 -9.60 16.60
N VAL A 156 -2.84 -10.60 17.03
CA VAL A 156 -3.87 -10.42 18.06
C VAL A 156 -3.30 -10.10 19.44
N GLN A 157 -2.08 -10.57 19.74
CA GLN A 157 -1.38 -10.29 21.01
C GLN A 157 -1.07 -8.80 21.21
N GLU A 158 -0.98 -8.01 20.13
CA GLU A 158 -0.64 -6.57 20.19
C GLU A 158 -1.89 -5.67 20.26
N LEU A 159 -3.08 -6.22 20.38
CA LEU A 159 -4.30 -5.42 20.56
C LEU A 159 -4.37 -4.88 21.98
N SER A 160 -4.70 -3.59 22.14
CA SER A 160 -4.73 -2.91 23.45
C SER A 160 -5.74 -3.51 24.42
N GLY A 161 -6.82 -4.09 23.92
CA GLY A 161 -7.87 -4.73 24.74
C GLY A 161 -7.57 -6.18 25.16
N VAL A 162 -6.36 -6.68 24.97
CA VAL A 162 -5.98 -8.05 25.40
C VAL A 162 -5.76 -8.06 26.90
N THR A 163 -6.68 -8.71 27.63
CA THR A 163 -6.56 -8.97 29.07
C THR A 163 -5.60 -10.14 29.35
N ALA A 164 -5.17 -10.34 30.60
CA ALA A 164 -4.36 -11.49 30.99
C ALA A 164 -5.01 -12.83 30.63
N GLU A 165 -6.33 -12.96 30.89
CA GLU A 165 -7.09 -14.17 30.56
C GLU A 165 -7.14 -14.40 29.03
N LEU A 166 -7.40 -13.33 28.27
CA LEU A 166 -7.40 -13.41 26.80
C LEU A 166 -6.01 -13.78 26.25
N ALA A 167 -4.94 -13.28 26.87
CA ALA A 167 -3.57 -13.61 26.49
C ALA A 167 -3.24 -15.10 26.71
N GLU A 168 -3.73 -15.70 27.80
CA GLU A 168 -3.59 -17.16 28.05
C GLU A 168 -4.34 -17.98 26.99
N GLU A 169 -5.54 -17.57 26.60
CA GLU A 169 -6.31 -18.25 25.55
C GLU A 169 -5.65 -18.09 24.17
N ILE A 170 -5.13 -16.92 23.85
CA ILE A 170 -4.35 -16.68 22.61
C ILE A 170 -3.12 -17.60 22.58
N GLU A 171 -2.43 -17.73 23.71
CA GLU A 171 -1.28 -18.63 23.79
C GLU A 171 -1.68 -20.11 23.61
N ALA A 172 -2.78 -20.54 24.21
CA ALA A 172 -3.32 -21.88 24.01
C ALA A 172 -3.70 -22.14 22.53
N ALA A 173 -4.35 -21.17 21.89
CA ALA A 173 -4.66 -21.25 20.47
C ALA A 173 -3.40 -21.25 19.59
N ARG A 174 -2.38 -20.46 19.95
CA ARG A 174 -1.08 -20.44 19.27
C ARG A 174 -0.45 -21.85 19.24
N VAL A 175 -0.46 -22.52 20.37
CA VAL A 175 0.06 -23.89 20.48
C VAL A 175 -0.81 -24.89 19.68
N ALA A 176 -2.12 -24.79 19.79
CA ALA A 176 -3.06 -25.69 19.11
C ALA A 176 -3.00 -25.56 17.58
N LEU A 177 -2.77 -24.34 17.07
CA LEU A 177 -2.70 -24.02 15.64
C LEU A 177 -1.27 -24.07 15.07
N ASP A 178 -0.26 -24.46 15.85
CA ASP A 178 1.10 -24.66 15.35
C ASP A 178 1.21 -25.99 14.59
N LEU A 179 0.46 -26.11 13.52
CA LEU A 179 0.36 -27.29 12.68
C LEU A 179 1.34 -27.20 11.50
N LYS A 180 1.69 -28.37 10.92
CA LYS A 180 2.51 -28.43 9.71
C LYS A 180 1.85 -27.68 8.54
N GLU A 181 0.55 -27.84 8.37
CA GLU A 181 -0.26 -27.16 7.38
C GLU A 181 -1.17 -26.13 8.09
N ILE A 182 -1.38 -24.99 7.46
CA ILE A 182 -2.22 -23.93 8.04
C ILE A 182 -3.67 -24.36 8.01
N ASP A 183 -4.30 -24.45 9.18
CA ASP A 183 -5.77 -24.53 9.27
C ASP A 183 -6.32 -23.09 9.09
N TYR A 184 -6.71 -22.77 7.85
CA TYR A 184 -7.23 -21.46 7.50
C TYR A 184 -8.48 -21.10 8.29
N GLU A 185 -9.45 -22.03 8.34
CA GLU A 185 -10.77 -21.79 8.96
C GLU A 185 -10.63 -21.55 10.46
N ALA A 186 -9.89 -22.43 11.15
CA ALA A 186 -9.63 -22.26 12.58
C ALA A 186 -8.82 -21.00 12.86
N THR A 187 -7.79 -20.69 12.07
CA THR A 187 -6.98 -19.47 12.23
C THR A 187 -7.81 -18.20 12.12
N VAL A 188 -8.64 -18.08 11.07
CA VAL A 188 -9.50 -16.90 10.85
C VAL A 188 -10.54 -16.79 11.97
N LYS A 189 -11.19 -17.89 12.34
CA LYS A 189 -12.19 -17.92 13.39
C LYS A 189 -11.63 -17.48 14.74
N GLU A 190 -10.50 -18.04 15.16
CA GLU A 190 -9.88 -17.68 16.44
C GLU A 190 -9.42 -16.23 16.46
N LYS A 191 -8.73 -15.75 15.40
CA LYS A 191 -8.29 -14.36 15.33
C LYS A 191 -9.45 -13.36 15.34
N LEU A 192 -10.55 -13.64 14.63
CA LEU A 192 -11.77 -12.82 14.69
C LEU A 192 -12.38 -12.82 16.11
N SER A 193 -12.45 -13.99 16.77
CA SER A 193 -12.95 -14.12 18.14
C SER A 193 -12.13 -13.28 19.12
N PHE A 194 -10.80 -13.40 19.08
CA PHE A 194 -9.90 -12.64 19.93
C PHE A 194 -9.97 -11.13 19.66
N ALA A 195 -10.00 -10.73 18.39
CA ALA A 195 -10.13 -9.32 18.02
C ALA A 195 -11.47 -8.74 18.50
N ARG A 196 -12.56 -9.49 18.45
CA ARG A 196 -13.87 -9.05 18.94
C ARG A 196 -13.89 -8.89 20.45
N ARG A 197 -13.28 -9.79 21.19
CA ARG A 197 -13.15 -9.69 22.66
C ARG A 197 -12.27 -8.50 23.06
N ALA A 198 -11.15 -8.29 22.39
CA ALA A 198 -10.32 -7.11 22.60
C ALA A 198 -11.07 -5.80 22.29
N TYR A 199 -11.89 -5.79 21.24
CA TYR A 199 -12.77 -4.66 20.92
C TYR A 199 -13.78 -4.36 22.04
N TYR A 200 -14.43 -5.37 22.61
CA TYR A 200 -15.36 -5.15 23.73
C TYR A 200 -14.68 -4.61 24.99
N THR A 201 -13.37 -4.85 25.14
CA THR A 201 -12.62 -4.36 26.31
C THR A 201 -12.15 -2.91 26.14
N ASP A 202 -11.60 -2.54 24.99
CA ASP A 202 -10.93 -1.24 24.79
C ASP A 202 -11.31 -0.53 23.46
N GLY A 203 -12.23 -1.11 22.70
CA GLY A 203 -12.55 -0.62 21.35
C GLY A 203 -13.07 0.81 21.31
N GLU A 204 -13.94 1.20 22.24
CA GLU A 204 -14.45 2.57 22.32
C GLU A 204 -13.32 3.59 22.49
N LYS A 205 -12.36 3.29 23.37
CA LYS A 205 -11.20 4.15 23.60
C LYS A 205 -10.31 4.25 22.36
N VAL A 206 -10.07 3.13 21.66
CA VAL A 206 -9.31 3.13 20.40
C VAL A 206 -10.02 3.97 19.36
N LEU A 207 -11.32 3.77 19.17
CA LEU A 207 -12.12 4.51 18.18
C LEU A 207 -12.26 6.01 18.54
N ALA A 208 -12.11 6.40 19.79
CA ALA A 208 -12.10 7.79 20.22
C ALA A 208 -10.72 8.47 20.08
N SER A 209 -9.65 7.73 19.78
CA SER A 209 -8.31 8.27 19.68
C SER A 209 -8.12 9.17 18.44
N ASP A 210 -7.26 10.18 18.55
CA ASP A 210 -6.92 11.09 17.44
C ASP A 210 -6.32 10.32 16.23
N ASP A 211 -5.53 9.29 16.50
CA ASP A 211 -4.92 8.45 15.46
C ASP A 211 -5.99 7.69 14.66
N PHE A 212 -6.97 7.09 15.36
CA PHE A 212 -8.08 6.44 14.68
C PHE A 212 -8.93 7.46 13.91
N GLN A 213 -9.23 8.62 14.48
CA GLN A 213 -10.04 9.65 13.81
C GLN A 213 -9.34 10.14 12.53
N THR A 214 -8.02 10.28 12.55
CA THR A 214 -7.20 10.62 11.39
C THR A 214 -7.29 9.52 10.32
N PHE A 215 -7.11 8.26 10.73
CA PHE A 215 -7.26 7.10 9.85
C PHE A 215 -8.67 7.03 9.24
N TYR A 216 -9.71 7.15 10.07
CA TYR A 216 -11.10 7.08 9.63
C TYR A 216 -11.41 8.15 8.58
N LYS A 217 -11.08 9.41 8.88
CA LYS A 217 -11.30 10.53 7.96
C LYS A 217 -10.63 10.34 6.60
N ALA A 218 -9.43 9.77 6.59
CA ALA A 218 -8.69 9.50 5.35
C ALA A 218 -9.27 8.33 4.54
N ASN A 219 -9.99 7.41 5.19
CA ASN A 219 -10.42 6.13 4.63
C ASN A 219 -11.95 5.94 4.62
N GLU A 220 -12.75 6.90 5.11
CA GLU A 220 -14.20 6.79 5.28
C GLU A 220 -14.92 6.33 4.01
N SER A 221 -14.46 6.79 2.85
CA SER A 221 -15.07 6.52 1.55
C SER A 221 -15.16 5.03 1.20
N TRP A 222 -14.22 4.22 1.67
CA TRP A 222 -14.22 2.77 1.47
C TRP A 222 -14.49 1.99 2.77
N LEU A 223 -14.01 2.50 3.92
CA LEU A 223 -14.07 1.79 5.20
C LEU A 223 -15.51 1.65 5.69
N ARG A 224 -16.30 2.70 5.55
CA ARG A 224 -17.70 2.71 5.97
C ARG A 224 -18.56 1.74 5.15
N PRO A 225 -18.54 1.76 3.79
CA PRO A 225 -19.22 0.73 2.99
C PRO A 225 -18.74 -0.69 3.27
N TYR A 226 -17.42 -0.87 3.46
CA TYR A 226 -16.84 -2.18 3.77
C TYR A 226 -17.33 -2.71 5.12
N GLY A 227 -17.35 -1.90 6.17
CA GLY A 227 -17.85 -2.30 7.49
C GLY A 227 -19.31 -2.75 7.44
N VAL A 228 -20.16 -1.98 6.74
CA VAL A 228 -21.58 -2.33 6.52
C VAL A 228 -21.71 -3.61 5.70
N PHE A 229 -20.90 -3.77 4.65
CA PHE A 229 -20.85 -5.01 3.86
C PHE A 229 -20.53 -6.23 4.75
N CYS A 230 -19.51 -6.14 5.61
CA CYS A 230 -19.14 -7.22 6.50
C CYS A 230 -20.25 -7.58 7.49
N VAL A 231 -20.93 -6.58 8.04
CA VAL A 231 -22.08 -6.81 8.94
C VAL A 231 -23.21 -7.55 8.20
N LEU A 232 -23.54 -7.13 6.98
CA LEU A 232 -24.57 -7.79 6.18
C LEU A 232 -24.15 -9.20 5.76
N ARG A 233 -22.89 -9.39 5.35
CA ARG A 233 -22.33 -10.71 5.05
C ARG A 233 -22.49 -11.65 6.24
N ASP A 234 -22.12 -11.20 7.44
CA ASP A 234 -22.21 -12.01 8.66
C ASP A 234 -23.68 -12.29 9.03
N LEU A 235 -24.57 -11.31 8.87
CA LEU A 235 -26.01 -11.44 9.13
C LEU A 235 -26.69 -12.46 8.20
N PHE A 236 -26.34 -12.43 6.90
CA PHE A 236 -26.91 -13.31 5.89
C PHE A 236 -26.12 -14.61 5.68
N GLY A 237 -24.94 -14.74 6.33
CA GLY A 237 -24.07 -15.91 6.20
C GLY A 237 -23.46 -16.09 4.81
N THR A 238 -23.42 -15.05 3.99
CA THR A 238 -22.86 -15.08 2.63
C THR A 238 -22.47 -13.69 2.13
N ALA A 239 -21.39 -13.59 1.35
CA ALA A 239 -21.01 -12.37 0.63
C ALA A 239 -21.77 -12.19 -0.69
N GLU A 240 -22.61 -13.12 -1.08
CA GLU A 240 -23.47 -13.03 -2.28
C GLU A 240 -24.57 -11.98 -2.07
N HIS A 241 -24.23 -10.71 -2.18
CA HIS A 241 -25.09 -9.57 -1.83
C HIS A 241 -26.46 -9.59 -2.54
N TRP A 242 -26.56 -10.19 -3.74
CA TRP A 242 -27.83 -10.33 -4.45
C TRP A 242 -28.84 -11.24 -3.72
N ARG A 243 -28.40 -11.99 -2.70
CA ARG A 243 -29.25 -12.81 -1.83
C ARG A 243 -29.72 -12.08 -0.57
N TRP A 244 -29.32 -10.83 -0.35
CA TRP A 244 -29.62 -10.05 0.86
C TRP A 244 -30.99 -9.33 0.83
N GLY A 245 -31.87 -9.69 -0.09
CA GLY A 245 -33.22 -9.12 -0.18
C GLY A 245 -33.18 -7.61 -0.39
N VAL A 246 -33.74 -6.85 0.54
CA VAL A 246 -33.79 -5.37 0.46
C VAL A 246 -32.42 -4.71 0.54
N PHE A 247 -31.39 -5.42 0.98
CA PHE A 247 -30.00 -4.94 1.06
C PHE A 247 -29.13 -5.36 -0.15
N ALA A 248 -29.71 -6.02 -1.15
CA ALA A 248 -28.98 -6.54 -2.31
C ALA A 248 -28.33 -5.46 -3.16
N THR A 249 -28.88 -4.25 -3.17
CA THR A 249 -28.34 -3.12 -3.93
C THR A 249 -27.81 -2.06 -2.97
N PHE A 250 -26.55 -1.69 -3.17
CA PHE A 250 -25.92 -0.65 -2.35
C PHE A 250 -26.68 0.69 -2.53
N SER A 251 -26.98 1.34 -1.41
CA SER A 251 -27.49 2.72 -1.41
C SER A 251 -26.98 3.47 -0.18
N LYS A 252 -26.98 4.80 -0.27
CA LYS A 252 -26.60 5.66 0.85
C LYS A 252 -27.58 5.50 2.03
N GLU A 253 -28.86 5.30 1.74
CA GLU A 253 -29.89 5.10 2.77
C GLU A 253 -29.64 3.83 3.59
N ILE A 254 -29.21 2.73 2.93
CA ILE A 254 -28.84 1.49 3.62
C ILE A 254 -27.61 1.71 4.48
N LEU A 255 -26.59 2.39 3.93
CA LEU A 255 -25.36 2.72 4.65
C LEU A 255 -25.69 3.53 5.92
N ASP A 256 -26.48 4.62 5.78
CA ASP A 256 -26.85 5.50 6.89
C ASP A 256 -27.77 4.80 7.90
N LYS A 257 -28.57 3.84 7.48
CA LYS A 257 -29.45 3.06 8.36
C LYS A 257 -28.69 2.06 9.21
N ILE A 258 -27.69 1.39 8.65
CA ILE A 258 -26.94 0.33 9.35
C ILE A 258 -25.86 0.95 10.24
N ASP A 259 -25.16 1.95 9.75
CA ASP A 259 -24.14 2.70 10.50
C ASP A 259 -24.76 3.93 11.19
N CYS A 260 -25.90 3.70 11.87
CA CYS A 260 -26.61 4.74 12.61
C CYS A 260 -26.30 4.62 14.11
N PRO A 261 -25.79 5.68 14.77
CA PRO A 261 -25.57 5.67 16.21
C PRO A 261 -26.83 5.24 16.98
N GLY A 262 -26.69 4.23 17.86
CA GLY A 262 -27.79 3.64 18.63
C GLY A 262 -28.63 2.63 17.85
N GLY A 263 -28.31 2.33 16.61
CA GLY A 263 -28.94 1.23 15.85
C GLY A 263 -28.35 -0.14 16.25
N ASP A 264 -29.15 -1.20 16.04
CA ASP A 264 -28.78 -2.58 16.45
C ASP A 264 -27.49 -3.11 15.82
N LEU A 265 -27.10 -2.62 14.65
CA LEU A 265 -25.93 -3.06 13.90
C LEU A 265 -24.73 -2.09 13.99
N TYR A 266 -24.91 -0.96 14.67
CA TYR A 266 -23.89 0.07 14.78
C TYR A 266 -22.58 -0.46 15.38
N GLU A 267 -22.66 -1.12 16.54
CA GLU A 267 -21.47 -1.69 17.21
C GLU A 267 -20.76 -2.75 16.36
N SER A 268 -21.54 -3.55 15.63
CA SER A 268 -20.96 -4.53 14.70
C SER A 268 -20.19 -3.87 13.55
N THR A 269 -20.68 -2.73 13.06
CA THR A 269 -19.98 -1.96 12.02
C THR A 269 -18.69 -1.34 12.59
N ARG A 270 -18.76 -0.78 13.79
CA ARG A 270 -17.62 -0.19 14.51
C ARG A 270 -16.50 -1.19 14.78
N PHE A 271 -16.85 -2.46 15.05
CA PHE A 271 -15.87 -3.53 15.19
C PHE A 271 -15.03 -3.69 13.92
N PHE A 272 -15.61 -3.64 12.72
CA PHE A 272 -14.84 -3.76 11.48
C PHE A 272 -13.96 -2.53 11.23
N PHE A 273 -14.34 -1.35 11.67
CA PHE A 273 -13.46 -0.17 11.63
C PHE A 273 -12.26 -0.33 12.55
N TYR A 274 -12.48 -0.80 13.78
CA TYR A 274 -11.42 -1.13 14.73
C TYR A 274 -10.47 -2.18 14.17
N LEU A 275 -11.00 -3.25 13.57
CA LEU A 275 -10.23 -4.34 12.97
C LEU A 275 -9.30 -3.82 11.86
N GLN A 276 -9.84 -3.04 10.93
CA GLN A 276 -9.08 -2.49 9.81
C GLN A 276 -8.04 -1.47 10.26
N TYR A 277 -8.34 -0.67 11.26
CA TYR A 277 -7.38 0.25 11.86
C TYR A 277 -6.16 -0.47 12.47
N ASN A 278 -6.39 -1.52 13.25
CA ASN A 278 -5.30 -2.29 13.85
C ASN A 278 -4.45 -3.00 12.78
N LEU A 279 -5.07 -3.62 11.78
CA LEU A 279 -4.37 -4.22 10.64
C LEU A 279 -3.51 -3.19 9.89
N HIS A 280 -4.08 -2.02 9.59
CA HIS A 280 -3.37 -0.92 8.94
C HIS A 280 -2.18 -0.46 9.76
N THR A 281 -2.36 -0.24 11.06
CA THR A 281 -1.30 0.22 11.96
C THR A 281 -0.15 -0.77 12.03
N GLN A 282 -0.42 -2.07 12.14
CA GLN A 282 0.60 -3.11 12.15
C GLN A 282 1.37 -3.19 10.82
N LEU A 283 0.67 -3.09 9.69
CA LEU A 283 1.30 -3.09 8.37
C LEU A 283 2.17 -1.85 8.16
N VAL A 284 1.67 -0.65 8.48
CA VAL A 284 2.40 0.61 8.35
C VAL A 284 3.65 0.61 9.24
N THR A 285 3.51 0.17 10.49
CA THR A 285 4.65 0.09 11.41
C THR A 285 5.71 -0.89 10.92
N THR A 286 5.30 -2.00 10.31
CA THR A 286 6.22 -2.97 9.72
C THR A 286 6.90 -2.41 8.46
N ALA A 287 6.16 -1.66 7.62
CA ALA A 287 6.75 -0.99 6.47
C ALA A 287 7.76 0.11 6.88
N GLN A 288 7.45 0.87 7.93
CA GLN A 288 8.39 1.85 8.50
C GLN A 288 9.64 1.16 9.07
N TYR A 289 9.48 0.01 9.72
CA TYR A 289 10.59 -0.80 10.17
C TYR A 289 11.47 -1.25 8.99
N ALA A 290 10.88 -1.75 7.91
CA ALA A 290 11.60 -2.14 6.70
C ALA A 290 12.41 -0.97 6.13
N LYS A 291 11.78 0.19 5.98
CA LYS A 291 12.46 1.41 5.52
C LYS A 291 13.65 1.79 6.42
N SER A 292 13.51 1.66 7.74
CA SER A 292 14.60 1.95 8.69
C SER A 292 15.80 1.00 8.56
N LYS A 293 15.59 -0.18 7.97
CA LYS A 293 16.61 -1.22 7.71
C LYS A 293 17.17 -1.17 6.28
N GLY A 294 16.71 -0.24 5.45
CA GLY A 294 17.11 -0.15 4.05
C GLY A 294 16.47 -1.19 3.12
N VAL A 295 15.30 -1.74 3.50
CA VAL A 295 14.54 -2.75 2.76
C VAL A 295 13.21 -2.16 2.29
#